data_6383b3bfea3752ce34ffba3d1486acc3
#
_entry.id   6383b3bfea3752ce34ffba3d1486acc3
#
_cell.length_a   1.000
_cell.length_b   1.000
_cell.length_c   1.000
_cell.angle_alpha   90.00
_cell.angle_beta   90.00
_cell.angle_gamma   90.00
#
_symmetry.space_group_name_H-M   'P 1'
#
loop_
_entity.id
_entity.type
_entity.pdbx_description
1 polymer ?
#
loop_
_entity_poly.entity_id
_entity_poly.type
_entity_poly.pdbx_seq_one_letter_code
_entity_poly.pdbx_strand_id
1 'polypeptide(L)'
;MTQEELFKKLIAHCKEYGFVFQSSEIYDGLSAVYDYGQNGVELKNNIRRYWWEAMTRLNENIVGIDAAIFMHPQTWVASGHVGAFNDPLIDNKDSKKRYRADVLIEDWIAKVEDKINKEVEKAAKRFGDTFDEKMFRQTNPRVLENQAKIDEVNKRMVTALEDNDLAEVKKIIEDCEIVCPISGSRNWTDVRQFNLMFDTKLGSVTDEANTIYLRPETAQGIFVNYLNVQKTGRMKVPFGIAQVGKAFRNEIVARQFIFRMREFEQMEMQFFVRPGEEMKWYEFWMEKRMRWHKAMGLGDEKYRFHKHEKLAHYANAASDIEFQFPFGFKEVEGIHSRTDFDLSNHQKYSGKKLQYFDPETNESYVPYVVETSIGLDRTFLLVLSSAYNEEKLTKEDGTVDERVVLKIPAALAPVKLAIFPLVKKDGLPEMARKIMDDLKFDFACQYEEKDTIGKRYRRHDAIGTPF
;
A
#
# COMPACT_ATOMS: atom_id res chain seq x y z
N MET A 1 -25.40 -0.09 8.03
CA MET A 1 -24.05 -0.16 8.64
C MET A 1 -23.20 0.96 8.05
N THR A 2 -22.57 1.78 8.90
CA THR A 2 -21.63 2.81 8.43
C THR A 2 -20.30 2.17 7.98
N GLN A 3 -19.53 2.88 7.17
CA GLN A 3 -18.22 2.38 6.72
C GLN A 3 -17.25 2.19 7.91
N GLU A 4 -17.36 3.04 8.93
CA GLU A 4 -16.54 2.91 10.16
C GLU A 4 -16.90 1.66 10.96
N GLU A 5 -18.21 1.35 11.08
CA GLU A 5 -18.68 0.11 11.72
C GLU A 5 -18.21 -1.13 10.96
N LEU A 6 -18.29 -1.10 9.63
CA LEU A 6 -17.78 -2.18 8.78
C LEU A 6 -16.30 -2.43 9.05
N PHE A 7 -15.50 -1.36 9.11
CA PHE A 7 -14.06 -1.50 9.33
C PHE A 7 -13.73 -2.07 10.72
N LYS A 8 -14.45 -1.64 11.76
CA LYS A 8 -14.31 -2.20 13.13
C LYS A 8 -14.66 -3.69 13.17
N LYS A 9 -15.74 -4.09 12.50
CA LYS A 9 -16.15 -5.50 12.41
C LYS A 9 -15.12 -6.34 11.64
N LEU A 10 -14.59 -5.81 10.55
CA LEU A 10 -13.53 -6.47 9.77
C LEU A 10 -12.29 -6.74 10.63
N ILE A 11 -11.82 -5.77 11.41
CA ILE A 11 -10.67 -5.92 12.32
C ILE A 11 -10.95 -6.99 13.37
N ALA A 12 -12.13 -6.97 14.00
CA ALA A 12 -12.54 -7.99 14.97
C ALA A 12 -12.55 -9.38 14.34
N HIS A 13 -13.12 -9.51 13.15
CA HIS A 13 -13.16 -10.75 12.39
C HIS A 13 -11.74 -11.28 12.05
N CYS A 14 -10.84 -10.39 11.62
CA CYS A 14 -9.45 -10.76 11.36
C CYS A 14 -8.76 -11.38 12.58
N LYS A 15 -9.02 -10.82 13.75
CA LYS A 15 -8.48 -11.34 15.01
C LYS A 15 -9.12 -12.68 15.40
N GLU A 16 -10.44 -12.77 15.36
CA GLU A 16 -11.20 -13.96 15.75
C GLU A 16 -10.85 -15.20 14.90
N TYR A 17 -10.66 -15.00 13.60
CA TYR A 17 -10.44 -16.10 12.65
C TYR A 17 -8.97 -16.27 12.23
N GLY A 18 -8.03 -15.73 12.98
CA GLY A 18 -6.60 -16.00 12.78
C GLY A 18 -6.03 -15.43 11.48
N PHE A 19 -6.49 -14.25 11.07
CA PHE A 19 -5.89 -13.53 9.95
C PHE A 19 -4.78 -12.60 10.42
N VAL A 20 -5.04 -11.72 11.38
CA VAL A 20 -4.08 -10.70 11.83
C VAL A 20 -4.19 -10.51 13.33
N PHE A 21 -3.05 -10.48 14.00
CA PHE A 21 -2.90 -10.17 15.41
C PHE A 21 -1.99 -8.95 15.59
N GLN A 22 -2.14 -8.24 16.69
CA GLN A 22 -1.11 -7.26 17.06
C GLN A 22 0.16 -7.98 17.49
N SER A 23 1.32 -7.57 16.98
CA SER A 23 2.57 -8.23 17.34
C SER A 23 2.84 -8.10 18.83
N SER A 24 3.29 -9.21 19.43
CA SER A 24 3.62 -9.29 20.87
C SER A 24 2.45 -8.92 21.80
N GLU A 25 1.22 -9.31 21.45
CA GLU A 25 -0.01 -8.95 22.19
C GLU A 25 0.05 -9.33 23.66
N ILE A 26 0.76 -10.39 24.03
CA ILE A 26 0.96 -10.83 25.45
C ILE A 26 1.73 -9.79 26.29
N TYR A 27 2.39 -8.82 25.64
CA TYR A 27 3.09 -7.70 26.27
C TYR A 27 2.45 -6.35 25.92
N ASP A 28 1.12 -6.33 25.78
CA ASP A 28 0.32 -5.16 25.38
C ASP A 28 0.53 -4.71 23.92
N GLY A 29 1.29 -5.49 23.15
CA GLY A 29 1.53 -5.28 21.71
C GLY A 29 2.51 -4.16 21.40
N LEU A 30 3.04 -4.19 20.17
CA LEU A 30 3.84 -3.12 19.60
C LEU A 30 3.02 -2.34 18.58
N SER A 31 2.94 -1.03 18.75
CA SER A 31 2.14 -0.16 17.88
C SER A 31 2.60 -0.22 16.42
N ALA A 32 1.66 -0.38 15.50
CA ALA A 32 1.88 -0.43 14.05
C ALA A 32 2.77 -1.60 13.57
N VAL A 33 2.80 -2.68 14.33
CA VAL A 33 3.44 -3.95 13.96
C VAL A 33 2.42 -5.07 14.18
N TYR A 34 2.27 -5.95 13.20
CA TYR A 34 1.26 -7.00 13.21
C TYR A 34 1.85 -8.33 12.78
N ASP A 35 1.28 -9.40 13.34
CA ASP A 35 1.56 -10.78 12.99
C ASP A 35 0.40 -11.35 12.16
N TYR A 36 0.72 -12.20 11.20
CA TYR A 36 -0.28 -12.90 10.40
C TYR A 36 -0.48 -14.29 10.97
N GLY A 37 -1.72 -14.60 11.38
CA GLY A 37 -2.10 -15.89 11.89
C GLY A 37 -2.20 -16.95 10.79
N GLN A 38 -2.69 -18.15 11.15
CA GLN A 38 -2.70 -19.32 10.26
C GLN A 38 -3.48 -19.09 8.94
N ASN A 39 -4.60 -18.38 8.98
CA ASN A 39 -5.34 -18.04 7.76
C ASN A 39 -4.75 -16.81 7.05
N GLY A 40 -4.19 -15.90 7.83
CA GLY A 40 -3.55 -14.70 7.30
C GLY A 40 -2.28 -15.01 6.51
N VAL A 41 -1.40 -15.87 7.01
CA VAL A 41 -0.15 -16.21 6.32
C VAL A 41 -0.43 -16.92 4.98
N GLU A 42 -1.42 -17.79 4.93
CA GLU A 42 -1.79 -18.49 3.69
C GLU A 42 -2.39 -17.53 2.66
N LEU A 43 -3.31 -16.63 3.07
CA LEU A 43 -3.82 -15.58 2.19
C LEU A 43 -2.69 -14.69 1.66
N LYS A 44 -1.77 -14.27 2.55
CA LYS A 44 -0.62 -13.43 2.20
C LYS A 44 0.32 -14.12 1.20
N ASN A 45 0.61 -15.41 1.42
CA ASN A 45 1.43 -16.21 0.51
C ASN A 45 0.74 -16.40 -0.86
N ASN A 46 -0.58 -16.59 -0.89
CA ASN A 46 -1.33 -16.71 -2.14
C ASN A 46 -1.32 -15.41 -2.94
N ILE A 47 -1.48 -14.25 -2.29
CA ILE A 47 -1.37 -12.94 -2.94
C ILE A 47 0.03 -12.74 -3.51
N ARG A 48 1.07 -13.03 -2.72
CA ARG A 48 2.48 -12.95 -3.15
C ARG A 48 2.74 -13.83 -4.38
N ARG A 49 2.27 -15.08 -4.35
CA ARG A 49 2.41 -16.03 -5.47
C ARG A 49 1.66 -15.54 -6.70
N TYR A 50 0.43 -15.07 -6.56
CA TYR A 50 -0.39 -14.56 -7.65
C TYR A 50 0.27 -13.37 -8.36
N TRP A 51 0.86 -12.43 -7.58
CA TRP A 51 1.64 -11.32 -8.13
C TRP A 51 2.94 -11.79 -8.79
N TRP A 52 3.71 -12.65 -8.10
CA TRP A 52 5.00 -13.13 -8.58
C TRP A 52 4.88 -13.86 -9.91
N GLU A 53 3.93 -14.76 -10.01
CA GLU A 53 3.67 -15.51 -11.23
C GLU A 53 3.20 -14.60 -12.38
N ALA A 54 2.36 -13.62 -12.08
CA ALA A 54 1.93 -12.63 -13.06
C ALA A 54 3.10 -11.78 -13.58
N MET A 55 4.08 -11.46 -12.74
CA MET A 55 5.27 -10.71 -13.17
C MET A 55 6.25 -11.58 -13.94
N THR A 56 6.67 -12.71 -13.38
CA THR A 56 7.79 -13.48 -13.89
C THR A 56 7.43 -14.57 -14.90
N ARG A 57 6.18 -15.03 -14.94
CA ARG A 57 5.73 -16.07 -15.88
C ARG A 57 4.95 -15.52 -17.07
N LEU A 58 4.18 -14.43 -16.87
CA LEU A 58 3.42 -13.82 -17.95
C LEU A 58 4.25 -12.79 -18.75
N ASN A 59 5.50 -12.56 -18.36
CA ASN A 59 6.44 -11.66 -19.02
C ASN A 59 7.79 -12.33 -19.15
N GLU A 60 8.19 -12.66 -20.36
CA GLU A 60 9.46 -13.36 -20.65
C GLU A 60 10.70 -12.54 -20.30
N ASN A 61 10.56 -11.22 -20.26
CA ASN A 61 11.64 -10.27 -19.99
C ASN A 61 11.62 -9.73 -18.54
N ILE A 62 10.98 -10.42 -17.61
CA ILE A 62 11.04 -10.09 -16.17
C ILE A 62 11.64 -11.27 -15.41
N VAL A 63 12.66 -10.97 -14.62
CA VAL A 63 13.30 -11.93 -13.72
C VAL A 63 13.18 -11.47 -12.27
N GLY A 64 13.36 -12.39 -11.33
CA GLY A 64 13.25 -12.10 -9.91
C GLY A 64 14.61 -12.02 -9.22
N ILE A 65 14.67 -11.25 -8.13
CA ILE A 65 15.77 -11.29 -7.16
C ILE A 65 15.23 -11.29 -5.73
N ASP A 66 16.09 -11.65 -4.79
CA ASP A 66 15.86 -11.46 -3.35
C ASP A 66 17.09 -10.76 -2.76
N ALA A 67 17.07 -9.42 -2.74
CA ALA A 67 18.15 -8.61 -2.21
C ALA A 67 18.10 -8.53 -0.68
N ALA A 68 19.27 -8.44 -0.04
CA ALA A 68 19.39 -8.34 1.40
C ALA A 68 18.66 -7.10 1.97
N ILE A 69 18.14 -7.23 3.20
CA ILE A 69 17.57 -6.08 3.95
C ILE A 69 18.68 -5.11 4.34
N PHE A 70 19.79 -5.64 4.87
CA PHE A 70 20.96 -4.84 5.19
C PHE A 70 21.78 -4.59 3.92
N MET A 71 21.98 -3.34 3.61
CA MET A 71 22.79 -2.90 2.47
C MET A 71 23.85 -1.90 2.92
N HIS A 72 24.86 -1.71 2.11
CA HIS A 72 25.90 -0.73 2.40
C HIS A 72 25.28 0.67 2.63
N PRO A 73 25.65 1.41 3.69
CA PRO A 73 25.04 2.71 4.01
C PRO A 73 25.05 3.71 2.85
N GLN A 74 26.09 3.64 2.00
CA GLN A 74 26.22 4.48 0.81
C GLN A 74 25.04 4.31 -0.18
N THR A 75 24.37 3.17 -0.18
CA THR A 75 23.16 2.94 -0.99
C THR A 75 22.07 3.97 -0.63
N TRP A 76 21.87 4.22 0.66
CA TRP A 76 20.86 5.13 1.19
C TRP A 76 21.26 6.60 1.07
N VAL A 77 22.57 6.88 1.06
CA VAL A 77 23.09 8.22 0.74
C VAL A 77 22.86 8.52 -0.75
N ALA A 78 23.20 7.57 -1.62
CA ALA A 78 23.05 7.72 -3.07
C ALA A 78 21.58 7.89 -3.50
N SER A 79 20.65 7.18 -2.87
CA SER A 79 19.22 7.28 -3.12
C SER A 79 18.53 8.49 -2.45
N GLY A 80 19.27 9.24 -1.60
CA GLY A 80 18.74 10.40 -0.89
C GLY A 80 17.99 10.11 0.42
N HIS A 81 17.76 8.85 0.77
CA HIS A 81 16.96 8.48 1.96
C HIS A 81 17.57 8.96 3.28
N VAL A 82 18.89 9.00 3.41
CA VAL A 82 19.52 9.48 4.65
C VAL A 82 19.25 10.97 4.87
N GLY A 83 19.23 11.76 3.81
CA GLY A 83 19.10 13.22 3.89
C GLY A 83 17.68 13.76 3.77
N ALA A 84 16.81 13.10 3.00
CA ALA A 84 15.52 13.66 2.58
C ALA A 84 14.29 12.83 2.99
N PHE A 85 14.46 11.64 3.56
CA PHE A 85 13.34 10.78 3.96
C PHE A 85 12.84 11.14 5.37
N ASN A 86 12.26 12.34 5.49
CA ASN A 86 11.85 12.92 6.76
C ASN A 86 10.39 13.35 6.73
N ASP A 87 9.70 13.19 7.86
CA ASP A 87 8.38 13.77 8.11
C ASP A 87 8.51 15.03 8.96
N PRO A 88 7.82 16.13 8.63
CA PRO A 88 7.72 17.31 9.48
C PRO A 88 6.75 17.02 10.63
N LEU A 89 7.26 16.99 11.87
CA LEU A 89 6.48 16.68 13.05
C LEU A 89 6.26 17.89 13.95
N ILE A 90 5.06 17.97 14.51
CA ILE A 90 4.65 18.98 15.47
C ILE A 90 3.91 18.33 16.64
N ASP A 91 4.20 18.77 17.87
CA ASP A 91 3.51 18.30 19.06
C ASP A 91 2.52 19.35 19.55
N ASN A 92 1.34 18.91 19.99
CA ASN A 92 0.44 19.80 20.75
C ASN A 92 0.75 19.66 22.24
N LYS A 93 1.10 20.78 22.90
CA LYS A 93 1.56 20.81 24.30
C LYS A 93 0.46 20.41 25.28
N ASP A 94 -0.81 20.66 24.95
CA ASP A 94 -1.93 20.40 25.86
C ASP A 94 -2.40 18.94 25.78
N SER A 95 -2.54 18.38 24.56
CA SER A 95 -2.91 16.97 24.36
C SER A 95 -1.73 16.01 24.53
N LYS A 96 -0.48 16.52 24.50
CA LYS A 96 0.76 15.72 24.44
C LYS A 96 0.80 14.73 23.28
N LYS A 97 0.07 15.04 22.20
CA LYS A 97 0.00 14.20 21.00
C LYS A 97 0.82 14.80 19.88
N ARG A 98 1.43 13.90 19.11
CA ARG A 98 2.28 14.22 17.95
C ARG A 98 1.48 14.05 16.66
N TYR A 99 1.74 14.96 15.73
CA TYR A 99 1.10 15.01 14.42
C TYR A 99 2.14 15.28 13.33
N ARG A 100 1.84 14.86 12.12
CA ARG A 100 2.54 15.35 10.93
C ARG A 100 1.99 16.73 10.61
N ALA A 101 2.87 17.69 10.48
CA ALA A 101 2.49 19.08 10.22
C ALA A 101 1.86 19.27 8.84
N ASP A 102 2.42 18.60 7.82
CA ASP A 102 1.87 18.56 6.46
C ASP A 102 0.45 17.97 6.43
N VAL A 103 0.20 16.85 7.11
CA VAL A 103 -1.14 16.24 7.18
C VAL A 103 -2.15 17.15 7.89
N LEU A 104 -1.75 17.89 8.92
CA LEU A 104 -2.65 18.86 9.56
C LEU A 104 -3.07 19.97 8.60
N ILE A 105 -2.17 20.42 7.72
CA ILE A 105 -2.44 21.42 6.69
C ILE A 105 -3.34 20.84 5.61
N GLU A 106 -3.05 19.61 5.13
CA GLU A 106 -3.89 18.88 4.17
C GLU A 106 -5.32 18.66 4.70
N ASP A 107 -5.48 18.26 5.97
CA ASP A 107 -6.78 18.12 6.63
C ASP A 107 -7.55 19.45 6.72
N TRP A 108 -6.83 20.57 6.86
CA TRP A 108 -7.45 21.91 6.81
C TRP A 108 -7.91 22.25 5.39
N ILE A 109 -7.08 22.00 4.37
CA ILE A 109 -7.42 22.18 2.96
C ILE A 109 -8.68 21.37 2.62
N ALA A 110 -8.72 20.09 2.98
CA ALA A 110 -9.87 19.23 2.75
C ALA A 110 -11.16 19.79 3.40
N LYS A 111 -11.07 20.38 4.59
CA LYS A 111 -12.21 21.04 5.24
C LYS A 111 -12.69 22.31 4.50
N VAL A 112 -11.76 23.03 3.86
CA VAL A 112 -12.13 24.20 3.04
C VAL A 112 -12.75 23.73 1.72
N GLU A 113 -12.24 22.69 1.09
CA GLU A 113 -12.84 22.03 -0.09
C GLU A 113 -14.26 21.53 0.21
N ASP A 114 -14.49 20.91 1.36
CA ASP A 114 -15.82 20.51 1.81
C ASP A 114 -16.80 21.69 1.91
N LYS A 115 -16.33 22.87 2.33
CA LYS A 115 -17.14 24.09 2.32
C LYS A 115 -17.52 24.52 0.90
N ILE A 116 -16.57 24.46 -0.04
CA ILE A 116 -16.82 24.72 -1.46
C ILE A 116 -17.87 23.75 -2.00
N ASN A 117 -17.70 22.45 -1.76
CA ASN A 117 -18.59 21.42 -2.24
C ASN A 117 -20.01 21.57 -1.66
N LYS A 118 -20.16 21.92 -0.38
CA LYS A 118 -21.46 22.24 0.24
C LYS A 118 -22.16 23.45 -0.39
N GLU A 119 -21.40 24.48 -0.77
CA GLU A 119 -21.98 25.64 -1.49
C GLU A 119 -22.43 25.26 -2.91
N VAL A 120 -21.66 24.43 -3.61
CA VAL A 120 -22.01 23.87 -4.93
C VAL A 120 -23.29 23.00 -4.82
N GLU A 121 -23.35 22.09 -3.87
CA GLU A 121 -24.55 21.25 -3.64
C GLU A 121 -25.80 22.06 -3.32
N LYS A 122 -25.70 23.11 -2.49
CA LYS A 122 -26.81 24.03 -2.20
C LYS A 122 -27.28 24.74 -3.46
N ALA A 123 -26.35 25.19 -4.30
CA ALA A 123 -26.67 25.85 -5.56
C ALA A 123 -27.32 24.86 -6.54
N ALA A 124 -26.80 23.64 -6.66
CA ALA A 124 -27.38 22.59 -7.51
C ALA A 124 -28.83 22.26 -7.09
N LYS A 125 -29.09 22.14 -5.79
CA LYS A 125 -30.46 21.94 -5.27
C LYS A 125 -31.39 23.12 -5.54
N ARG A 126 -30.86 24.35 -5.58
CA ARG A 126 -31.64 25.57 -5.81
C ARG A 126 -31.97 25.79 -7.28
N PHE A 127 -31.06 25.49 -8.19
CA PHE A 127 -31.17 25.81 -9.62
C PHE A 127 -31.59 24.58 -10.46
N GLY A 128 -31.57 23.35 -9.89
CA GLY A 128 -32.00 22.13 -10.56
C GLY A 128 -31.30 21.89 -11.88
N ASP A 129 -32.05 21.48 -12.91
CA ASP A 129 -31.54 21.12 -14.24
C ASP A 129 -30.83 22.27 -15.01
N THR A 130 -30.96 23.52 -14.53
CA THR A 130 -30.28 24.68 -15.14
C THR A 130 -28.95 25.02 -14.50
N PHE A 131 -28.51 24.23 -13.51
CA PHE A 131 -27.26 24.46 -12.79
C PHE A 131 -26.03 24.08 -13.61
N ASP A 132 -25.17 25.07 -13.86
CA ASP A 132 -23.83 24.86 -14.43
C ASP A 132 -22.78 24.95 -13.31
N GLU A 133 -22.31 23.79 -12.85
CA GLU A 133 -21.32 23.71 -11.78
C GLU A 133 -20.00 24.40 -12.14
N LYS A 134 -19.54 24.25 -13.37
CA LYS A 134 -18.28 24.84 -13.82
C LYS A 134 -18.34 26.36 -13.79
N MET A 135 -19.42 26.92 -14.32
CA MET A 135 -19.66 28.34 -14.28
C MET A 135 -19.82 28.88 -12.86
N PHE A 136 -20.54 28.13 -12.00
CA PHE A 136 -20.72 28.49 -10.60
C PHE A 136 -19.40 28.54 -9.84
N ARG A 137 -18.53 27.52 -10.02
CA ARG A 137 -17.19 27.48 -9.40
C ARG A 137 -16.30 28.62 -9.85
N GLN A 138 -16.45 29.11 -11.10
CA GLN A 138 -15.66 30.20 -11.66
C GLN A 138 -16.19 31.59 -11.33
N THR A 139 -17.43 31.74 -10.87
CA THR A 139 -18.07 33.05 -10.70
C THR A 139 -18.56 33.33 -9.28
N ASN A 140 -18.74 32.30 -8.46
CA ASN A 140 -19.24 32.52 -7.10
C ASN A 140 -18.14 33.08 -6.19
N PRO A 141 -18.33 34.27 -5.57
CA PRO A 141 -17.29 34.92 -4.77
C PRO A 141 -16.79 34.10 -3.60
N ARG A 142 -17.68 33.33 -2.92
CA ARG A 142 -17.30 32.47 -1.78
C ARG A 142 -16.48 31.26 -2.20
N VAL A 143 -16.80 30.69 -3.35
CA VAL A 143 -16.04 29.58 -3.93
C VAL A 143 -14.66 30.07 -4.33
N LEU A 144 -14.58 31.21 -5.03
CA LEU A 144 -13.31 31.82 -5.47
C LEU A 144 -12.42 32.21 -4.27
N GLU A 145 -13.00 32.81 -3.22
CA GLU A 145 -12.25 33.14 -2.00
C GLU A 145 -11.66 31.90 -1.30
N ASN A 146 -12.47 30.85 -1.14
CA ASN A 146 -11.98 29.61 -0.53
C ASN A 146 -10.95 28.91 -1.41
N GLN A 147 -11.13 28.92 -2.75
CA GLN A 147 -10.16 28.34 -3.68
C GLN A 147 -8.82 29.08 -3.61
N ALA A 148 -8.85 30.41 -3.60
CA ALA A 148 -7.64 31.22 -3.46
C ALA A 148 -6.88 30.94 -2.15
N LYS A 149 -7.59 30.70 -1.04
CA LYS A 149 -6.99 30.28 0.23
C LYS A 149 -6.31 28.91 0.12
N ILE A 150 -6.95 27.94 -0.53
CA ILE A 150 -6.39 26.63 -0.79
C ILE A 150 -5.11 26.75 -1.61
N ASP A 151 -5.17 27.51 -2.73
CA ASP A 151 -4.04 27.65 -3.65
C ASP A 151 -2.84 28.33 -2.98
N GLU A 152 -3.09 29.37 -2.16
CA GLU A 152 -2.05 30.05 -1.39
C GLU A 152 -1.40 29.10 -0.37
N VAL A 153 -2.20 28.41 0.44
CA VAL A 153 -1.71 27.50 1.48
C VAL A 153 -0.94 26.34 0.85
N ASN A 154 -1.47 25.75 -0.23
CA ASN A 154 -0.77 24.69 -0.96
C ASN A 154 0.58 25.18 -1.50
N LYS A 155 0.62 26.35 -2.13
CA LYS A 155 1.87 26.91 -2.67
C LYS A 155 2.90 27.13 -1.56
N ARG A 156 2.49 27.75 -0.43
CA ARG A 156 3.37 27.98 0.72
C ARG A 156 3.89 26.68 1.31
N MET A 157 3.00 25.69 1.54
CA MET A 157 3.36 24.39 2.09
C MET A 157 4.38 23.67 1.20
N VAL A 158 4.11 23.65 -0.10
CA VAL A 158 5.00 23.02 -1.08
C VAL A 158 6.39 23.66 -1.05
N THR A 159 6.48 24.99 -1.13
CA THR A 159 7.76 25.71 -1.10
C THR A 159 8.49 25.48 0.23
N ALA A 160 7.77 25.58 1.36
CA ALA A 160 8.37 25.37 2.68
C ALA A 160 8.93 23.96 2.88
N LEU A 161 8.25 22.93 2.35
CA LEU A 161 8.74 21.55 2.43
C LEU A 161 9.94 21.32 1.49
N GLU A 162 9.94 21.90 0.30
CA GLU A 162 11.07 21.81 -0.63
C GLU A 162 12.32 22.49 -0.10
N ASP A 163 12.18 23.68 0.48
CA ASP A 163 13.27 24.48 1.05
C ASP A 163 13.66 24.02 2.47
N ASN A 164 12.95 23.01 3.02
CA ASN A 164 13.09 22.56 4.41
C ASN A 164 12.90 23.71 5.43
N ASP A 165 12.02 24.63 5.12
CA ASP A 165 11.66 25.75 6.02
C ASP A 165 10.56 25.32 7.00
N LEU A 166 10.99 24.66 8.09
CA LEU A 166 10.11 24.18 9.14
C LEU A 166 9.43 25.32 9.93
N ALA A 167 10.03 26.50 9.94
CA ALA A 167 9.43 27.68 10.57
C ALA A 167 8.22 28.17 9.76
N GLU A 168 8.32 28.19 8.42
CA GLU A 168 7.20 28.52 7.55
C GLU A 168 6.08 27.47 7.64
N VAL A 169 6.41 26.17 7.72
CA VAL A 169 5.39 25.13 7.95
C VAL A 169 4.62 25.38 9.26
N LYS A 170 5.29 25.73 10.35
CA LYS A 170 4.63 26.13 11.60
C LYS A 170 3.75 27.34 11.41
N LYS A 171 4.27 28.38 10.74
CA LYS A 171 3.53 29.62 10.48
C LYS A 171 2.25 29.38 9.67
N ILE A 172 2.26 28.47 8.69
CA ILE A 172 1.04 28.08 7.97
C ILE A 172 0.00 27.50 8.94
N ILE A 173 0.40 26.63 9.87
CA ILE A 173 -0.49 26.06 10.90
C ILE A 173 -1.11 27.15 11.77
N GLU A 174 -0.31 28.16 12.16
CA GLU A 174 -0.73 29.30 12.95
C GLU A 174 -1.66 30.24 12.16
N ASP A 175 -1.30 30.61 10.93
CA ASP A 175 -2.08 31.50 10.04
C ASP A 175 -3.44 30.88 9.67
N CYS A 176 -3.48 29.57 9.44
CA CYS A 176 -4.71 28.81 9.16
C CYS A 176 -5.52 28.51 10.43
N GLU A 177 -5.07 28.95 11.60
CA GLU A 177 -5.71 28.71 12.89
C GLU A 177 -6.02 27.22 13.14
N ILE A 178 -5.13 26.32 12.72
CA ILE A 178 -5.33 24.88 12.85
C ILE A 178 -5.30 24.49 14.33
N VAL A 179 -6.37 23.82 14.76
CA VAL A 179 -6.52 23.33 16.14
C VAL A 179 -6.19 21.84 16.24
N CYS A 180 -5.69 21.44 17.38
CA CYS A 180 -5.47 20.03 17.70
C CYS A 180 -6.77 19.23 17.63
N PRO A 181 -6.85 18.14 16.87
CA PRO A 181 -8.07 17.33 16.73
C PRO A 181 -8.60 16.74 18.04
N ILE A 182 -7.73 16.61 19.07
CA ILE A 182 -8.08 16.02 20.35
C ILE A 182 -8.44 17.08 21.39
N SER A 183 -7.55 18.08 21.59
CA SER A 183 -7.74 19.09 22.64
C SER A 183 -8.46 20.34 22.16
N GLY A 184 -8.56 20.57 20.83
CA GLY A 184 -9.08 21.82 20.30
C GLY A 184 -8.16 23.02 20.49
N SER A 185 -6.98 22.85 21.07
CA SER A 185 -6.05 23.93 21.37
C SER A 185 -5.12 24.22 20.19
N ARG A 186 -4.57 25.45 20.15
CA ARG A 186 -3.55 25.88 19.18
C ARG A 186 -2.14 25.93 19.78
N ASN A 187 -1.91 25.33 20.92
CA ASN A 187 -0.64 25.36 21.64
C ASN A 187 0.37 24.37 21.05
N TRP A 188 0.94 24.74 19.91
CA TRP A 188 1.87 23.91 19.16
C TRP A 188 3.33 24.14 19.56
N THR A 189 4.18 23.11 19.43
CA THR A 189 5.64 23.21 19.49
C THR A 189 6.18 23.75 18.15
N ASP A 190 7.50 23.87 18.05
CA ASP A 190 8.14 24.02 16.76
C ASP A 190 8.05 22.72 15.97
N VAL A 191 8.03 22.84 14.61
CA VAL A 191 8.09 21.70 13.70
C VAL A 191 9.52 21.17 13.70
N ARG A 192 9.67 19.84 13.72
CA ARG A 192 10.96 19.15 13.68
C ARG A 192 10.94 18.09 12.63
N GLN A 193 12.04 17.91 11.91
CA GLN A 193 12.20 16.76 11.03
C GLN A 193 12.38 15.47 11.81
N PHE A 194 11.77 14.42 11.31
CA PHE A 194 11.91 13.09 11.84
C PHE A 194 12.24 12.12 10.70
N ASN A 195 13.43 11.53 10.76
CA ASN A 195 13.85 10.55 9.77
C ASN A 195 13.07 9.25 9.93
N LEU A 196 12.51 8.75 8.83
CA LEU A 196 11.70 7.54 8.81
C LEU A 196 12.54 6.25 8.69
N MET A 197 13.85 6.35 8.51
CA MET A 197 14.71 5.17 8.48
C MET A 197 14.96 4.65 9.90
N PHE A 198 14.86 3.33 10.05
CA PHE A 198 15.42 2.65 11.22
C PHE A 198 16.90 2.42 11.01
N ASP A 199 17.71 2.69 12.03
CA ASP A 199 19.14 2.41 12.05
C ASP A 199 19.49 1.40 13.13
N THR A 200 20.64 0.74 12.96
CA THR A 200 21.24 -0.15 13.95
C THR A 200 22.75 -0.15 13.80
N LYS A 201 23.45 -0.78 14.73
CA LYS A 201 24.92 -0.86 14.73
C LYS A 201 25.38 -2.24 14.26
N LEU A 202 26.39 -2.26 13.38
CA LEU A 202 27.08 -3.46 12.96
C LEU A 202 28.42 -3.58 13.69
N GLY A 203 28.65 -4.73 14.33
CA GLY A 203 29.90 -4.99 15.07
C GLY A 203 29.82 -4.63 16.58
N SER A 204 30.92 -4.88 17.29
CA SER A 204 31.00 -4.75 18.76
C SER A 204 31.44 -3.38 19.25
N VAL A 205 31.86 -2.48 18.37
CA VAL A 205 32.31 -1.12 18.72
C VAL A 205 31.27 -0.11 18.31
N THR A 206 30.90 0.78 19.25
CA THR A 206 29.94 1.87 19.03
C THR A 206 30.59 3.03 18.27
N ASP A 207 31.05 2.79 17.05
CA ASP A 207 31.55 3.84 16.17
C ASP A 207 30.48 4.22 15.15
N GLU A 208 30.36 5.51 14.81
CA GLU A 208 29.42 6.01 13.79
C GLU A 208 29.65 5.35 12.41
N ALA A 209 30.89 4.96 12.13
CA ALA A 209 31.27 4.26 10.91
C ALA A 209 30.53 2.91 10.70
N ASN A 210 29.99 2.31 11.77
CA ASN A 210 29.30 1.03 11.74
C ASN A 210 27.77 1.13 11.73
N THR A 211 27.21 2.32 11.51
CA THR A 211 25.75 2.49 11.39
C THR A 211 25.26 1.89 10.08
N ILE A 212 24.28 1.01 10.17
CA ILE A 212 23.54 0.44 9.03
C ILE A 212 22.05 0.71 9.21
N TYR A 213 21.29 0.57 8.12
CA TYR A 213 19.88 0.90 8.09
C TYR A 213 19.04 -0.32 7.71
N LEU A 214 17.83 -0.41 8.27
CA LEU A 214 16.79 -1.28 7.72
C LEU A 214 16.22 -0.61 6.47
N ARG A 215 16.13 -1.33 5.36
CA ARG A 215 15.66 -0.76 4.09
C ARG A 215 14.23 -0.21 4.21
N PRO A 216 13.97 1.05 3.80
CA PRO A 216 12.63 1.64 3.81
C PRO A 216 11.81 1.28 2.57
N GLU A 217 12.47 0.66 1.56
CA GLU A 217 11.89 0.19 0.29
C GLU A 217 12.71 -0.94 -0.31
N THR A 218 12.13 -1.67 -1.26
CA THR A 218 12.81 -2.77 -1.95
C THR A 218 13.48 -2.35 -3.25
N ALA A 219 13.18 -1.16 -3.81
CA ALA A 219 13.70 -0.66 -5.08
C ALA A 219 15.23 -0.62 -5.14
N GLN A 220 15.87 -0.10 -4.11
CA GLN A 220 17.31 0.12 -4.12
C GLN A 220 18.11 -1.18 -4.22
N GLY A 221 17.59 -2.28 -3.67
CA GLY A 221 18.16 -3.61 -3.85
C GLY A 221 18.16 -4.07 -5.30
N ILE A 222 17.19 -3.64 -6.10
CA ILE A 222 17.14 -3.92 -7.54
C ILE A 222 18.18 -3.08 -8.27
N PHE A 223 18.27 -1.77 -7.99
CA PHE A 223 19.20 -0.88 -8.69
C PHE A 223 20.66 -1.25 -8.47
N VAL A 224 21.06 -1.55 -7.23
CA VAL A 224 22.45 -1.94 -6.95
C VAL A 224 22.82 -3.30 -7.55
N ASN A 225 21.85 -4.15 -7.85
CA ASN A 225 22.03 -5.44 -8.50
C ASN A 225 21.77 -5.43 -10.02
N TYR A 226 21.44 -4.27 -10.61
CA TYR A 226 21.13 -4.16 -12.03
C TYR A 226 22.14 -4.85 -12.94
N LEU A 227 23.44 -4.54 -12.81
CA LEU A 227 24.48 -5.16 -13.64
C LEU A 227 24.66 -6.65 -13.38
N ASN A 228 24.52 -7.09 -12.13
CA ASN A 228 24.63 -8.50 -11.79
C ASN A 228 23.54 -9.31 -12.52
N VAL A 229 22.31 -8.84 -12.44
CA VAL A 229 21.16 -9.50 -13.08
C VAL A 229 21.24 -9.39 -14.60
N GLN A 230 21.55 -8.21 -15.14
CA GLN A 230 21.66 -7.98 -16.58
C GLN A 230 22.69 -8.92 -17.22
N LYS A 231 23.89 -9.03 -16.61
CA LYS A 231 24.98 -9.84 -17.16
C LYS A 231 24.73 -11.34 -16.99
N THR A 232 24.36 -11.78 -15.78
CA THR A 232 24.16 -13.22 -15.50
C THR A 232 22.94 -13.78 -16.20
N GLY A 233 21.86 -12.98 -16.30
CA GLY A 233 20.66 -13.34 -17.05
C GLY A 233 20.75 -13.06 -18.55
N ARG A 234 21.83 -12.44 -19.04
CA ARG A 234 21.98 -11.98 -20.43
C ARG A 234 20.78 -11.17 -20.90
N MET A 235 20.25 -10.34 -19.98
CA MET A 235 19.04 -9.58 -20.24
C MET A 235 19.29 -8.46 -21.24
N LYS A 236 18.37 -8.32 -22.18
CA LYS A 236 18.34 -7.21 -23.14
C LYS A 236 17.31 -6.19 -22.72
N VAL A 237 17.62 -4.91 -22.85
CA VAL A 237 16.63 -3.82 -22.66
C VAL A 237 15.62 -3.88 -23.80
N PRO A 238 14.29 -3.82 -23.54
CA PRO A 238 13.67 -3.61 -22.23
C PRO A 238 13.53 -4.90 -21.40
N PHE A 239 13.85 -4.84 -20.11
CA PHE A 239 13.64 -5.94 -19.18
C PHE A 239 13.32 -5.43 -17.77
N GLY A 240 12.71 -6.28 -16.94
CA GLY A 240 12.36 -5.96 -15.57
C GLY A 240 13.03 -6.87 -14.55
N ILE A 241 13.19 -6.34 -13.34
CA ILE A 241 13.62 -7.08 -12.16
C ILE A 241 12.54 -6.92 -11.09
N ALA A 242 12.00 -8.05 -10.64
CA ALA A 242 10.95 -8.12 -9.63
C ALA A 242 11.50 -8.59 -8.28
N GLN A 243 10.98 -8.04 -7.20
CA GLN A 243 11.32 -8.42 -5.83
C GLN A 243 10.08 -8.37 -4.94
N VAL A 244 9.99 -9.31 -4.01
CA VAL A 244 9.06 -9.24 -2.87
C VAL A 244 9.89 -9.27 -1.60
N GLY A 245 9.62 -8.35 -0.69
CA GLY A 245 10.39 -8.36 0.56
C GLY A 245 9.90 -7.33 1.58
N LYS A 246 10.38 -7.50 2.80
CA LYS A 246 10.10 -6.58 3.90
C LYS A 246 10.79 -5.24 3.71
N ALA A 247 10.07 -4.18 4.09
CA ALA A 247 10.56 -2.83 4.22
C ALA A 247 10.13 -2.24 5.57
N PHE A 248 10.85 -1.21 6.03
CA PHE A 248 10.72 -0.70 7.39
C PHE A 248 10.67 0.82 7.36
N ARG A 249 9.63 1.41 7.97
CA ARG A 249 9.52 2.87 8.12
C ARG A 249 9.13 3.22 9.54
N ASN A 250 9.87 4.06 10.19
CA ASN A 250 9.61 4.49 11.55
C ASN A 250 8.41 5.44 11.61
N GLU A 251 7.25 4.92 11.19
CA GLU A 251 5.99 5.65 11.16
C GLU A 251 5.57 6.10 12.56
N ILE A 252 5.33 7.39 12.72
CA ILE A 252 4.92 7.96 14.01
C ILE A 252 3.40 7.93 14.16
N VAL A 253 2.69 8.19 13.09
CA VAL A 253 1.24 8.18 13.05
C VAL A 253 0.76 6.94 12.29
N ALA A 254 0.79 5.79 12.97
CA ALA A 254 0.17 4.58 12.44
C ALA A 254 -1.35 4.68 12.55
N ARG A 255 -2.05 4.55 11.43
CA ARG A 255 -3.51 4.59 11.36
C ARG A 255 -4.01 3.49 10.42
N GLN A 256 -5.28 3.13 10.59
CA GLN A 256 -6.00 2.27 9.65
C GLN A 256 -5.48 0.83 9.60
N PHE A 257 -5.18 0.25 10.79
CA PHE A 257 -4.79 -1.15 10.90
C PHE A 257 -3.54 -1.46 10.07
N ILE A 258 -3.53 -2.56 9.28
CA ILE A 258 -2.40 -2.96 8.44
C ILE A 258 -2.19 -2.09 7.19
N PHE A 259 -2.96 -1.01 7.00
CA PHE A 259 -2.78 -0.09 5.88
C PHE A 259 -1.48 0.71 5.99
N ARG A 260 -1.08 1.09 7.22
CA ARG A 260 0.17 1.81 7.49
C ARG A 260 0.86 1.21 8.71
N MET A 261 1.97 0.55 8.48
CA MET A 261 2.74 -0.19 9.47
C MET A 261 4.21 0.26 9.48
N ARG A 262 4.93 -0.09 10.55
CA ARG A 262 6.38 0.13 10.68
C ARG A 262 7.20 -0.94 9.97
N GLU A 263 6.70 -2.14 9.91
CA GLU A 263 7.23 -3.29 9.19
C GLU A 263 6.16 -3.80 8.23
N PHE A 264 6.44 -3.80 6.93
CA PHE A 264 5.49 -4.16 5.88
C PHE A 264 6.20 -4.87 4.74
N GLU A 265 5.46 -5.39 3.77
CA GLU A 265 6.02 -6.01 2.57
C GLU A 265 5.63 -5.23 1.31
N GLN A 266 6.62 -5.06 0.43
CA GLN A 266 6.42 -4.54 -0.92
C GLN A 266 6.62 -5.67 -1.94
N MET A 267 5.85 -5.61 -3.01
CA MET A 267 6.01 -6.38 -4.24
C MET A 267 6.31 -5.36 -5.33
N GLU A 268 7.55 -5.36 -5.80
CA GLU A 268 8.08 -4.26 -6.59
C GLU A 268 8.78 -4.77 -7.85
N MET A 269 8.60 -4.07 -8.95
CA MET A 269 9.25 -4.36 -10.22
C MET A 269 9.81 -3.06 -10.80
N GLN A 270 11.09 -3.08 -11.15
CA GLN A 270 11.79 -2.01 -11.85
C GLN A 270 12.04 -2.45 -13.29
N PHE A 271 11.44 -1.73 -14.24
CA PHE A 271 11.50 -2.04 -15.66
C PHE A 271 12.43 -1.09 -16.38
N PHE A 272 13.55 -1.62 -16.88
CA PHE A 272 14.61 -0.86 -17.53
C PHE A 272 14.34 -0.72 -19.03
N VAL A 273 14.33 0.53 -19.50
CA VAL A 273 13.97 0.88 -20.88
C VAL A 273 14.98 1.81 -21.52
N ARG A 274 14.97 1.91 -22.83
CA ARG A 274 15.77 2.91 -23.55
C ARG A 274 15.27 4.33 -23.22
N PRO A 275 16.18 5.31 -22.99
CA PRO A 275 15.79 6.71 -22.83
C PRO A 275 14.93 7.19 -24.00
N GLY A 276 13.81 7.85 -23.68
CA GLY A 276 12.82 8.29 -24.66
C GLY A 276 11.68 7.30 -24.94
N GLU A 277 11.77 6.07 -24.42
CA GLU A 277 10.68 5.08 -24.50
C GLU A 277 9.89 4.94 -23.19
N GLU A 278 10.30 5.62 -22.13
CA GLU A 278 9.75 5.46 -20.78
C GLU A 278 8.25 5.73 -20.70
N MET A 279 7.74 6.72 -21.45
CA MET A 279 6.31 7.05 -21.42
C MET A 279 5.45 5.95 -22.05
N LYS A 280 5.92 5.34 -23.14
CA LYS A 280 5.25 4.19 -23.77
C LYS A 280 5.14 3.01 -22.78
N TRP A 281 6.23 2.72 -22.06
CA TRP A 281 6.26 1.62 -21.09
C TRP A 281 5.50 1.95 -19.81
N TYR A 282 5.47 3.22 -19.41
CA TYR A 282 4.66 3.70 -18.31
C TYR A 282 3.15 3.46 -18.58
N GLU A 283 2.65 3.85 -19.75
CA GLU A 283 1.26 3.63 -20.15
C GLU A 283 0.94 2.12 -20.24
N PHE A 284 1.84 1.33 -20.82
CA PHE A 284 1.72 -0.13 -20.88
C PHE A 284 1.58 -0.75 -19.48
N TRP A 285 2.43 -0.34 -18.54
CA TRP A 285 2.37 -0.88 -17.18
C TRP A 285 1.15 -0.38 -16.42
N MET A 286 0.69 0.84 -16.61
CA MET A 286 -0.57 1.31 -16.04
C MET A 286 -1.75 0.39 -16.43
N GLU A 287 -1.94 0.14 -17.72
CA GLU A 287 -3.02 -0.74 -18.18
C GLU A 287 -2.86 -2.17 -17.68
N LYS A 288 -1.65 -2.71 -17.73
CA LYS A 288 -1.36 -4.09 -17.33
C LYS A 288 -1.59 -4.30 -15.83
N ARG A 289 -1.20 -3.33 -15.00
CA ARG A 289 -1.41 -3.40 -13.55
C ARG A 289 -2.87 -3.26 -13.18
N MET A 290 -3.59 -2.32 -13.79
CA MET A 290 -5.04 -2.21 -13.59
C MET A 290 -5.77 -3.51 -13.98
N ARG A 291 -5.39 -4.13 -15.09
CA ARG A 291 -5.94 -5.42 -15.50
C ARG A 291 -5.68 -6.53 -14.47
N TRP A 292 -4.49 -6.55 -13.88
CA TRP A 292 -4.15 -7.51 -12.82
C TRP A 292 -5.03 -7.32 -11.58
N HIS A 293 -5.25 -6.07 -11.14
CA HIS A 293 -6.16 -5.78 -10.02
C HIS A 293 -7.59 -6.26 -10.30
N LYS A 294 -8.11 -5.95 -11.48
CA LYS A 294 -9.47 -6.38 -11.89
C LYS A 294 -9.59 -7.89 -12.02
N ALA A 295 -8.54 -8.57 -12.47
CA ALA A 295 -8.51 -10.03 -12.58
C ALA A 295 -8.65 -10.76 -11.23
N MET A 296 -8.42 -10.10 -10.11
CA MET A 296 -8.73 -10.66 -8.78
C MET A 296 -10.24 -10.82 -8.54
N GLY A 297 -11.11 -10.13 -9.31
CA GLY A 297 -12.57 -10.27 -9.19
C GLY A 297 -13.16 -9.64 -7.92
N LEU A 298 -12.58 -8.53 -7.44
CA LEU A 298 -12.96 -7.88 -6.20
C LEU A 298 -13.87 -6.64 -6.38
N GLY A 299 -14.37 -6.42 -7.60
CA GLY A 299 -15.22 -5.30 -8.01
C GLY A 299 -14.43 -4.25 -8.79
N ASP A 300 -14.66 -4.22 -10.11
CA ASP A 300 -13.93 -3.35 -11.05
C ASP A 300 -14.17 -1.86 -10.75
N GLU A 301 -15.35 -1.52 -10.27
CA GLU A 301 -15.81 -0.17 -9.91
C GLU A 301 -15.10 0.41 -8.68
N LYS A 302 -14.44 -0.44 -7.89
CA LYS A 302 -13.72 -0.03 -6.69
C LYS A 302 -12.31 0.48 -6.97
N TYR A 303 -11.84 0.38 -8.21
CA TYR A 303 -10.50 0.84 -8.62
C TYR A 303 -10.58 2.10 -9.46
N ARG A 304 -9.61 2.98 -9.28
CA ARG A 304 -9.41 4.14 -10.14
C ARG A 304 -7.95 4.49 -10.26
N PHE A 305 -7.58 5.24 -11.31
CA PHE A 305 -6.29 5.91 -11.38
C PHE A 305 -6.36 7.27 -10.68
N HIS A 306 -5.31 7.58 -9.96
CA HIS A 306 -5.03 8.92 -9.45
C HIS A 306 -3.70 9.39 -10.04
N LYS A 307 -3.74 10.35 -10.95
CA LYS A 307 -2.55 10.92 -11.57
C LYS A 307 -2.00 12.02 -10.68
N HIS A 308 -0.70 11.99 -10.41
CA HIS A 308 -0.03 13.01 -9.63
C HIS A 308 0.17 14.28 -10.46
N GLU A 309 -0.36 15.40 -10.00
CA GLU A 309 -0.12 16.71 -10.60
C GLU A 309 1.28 17.23 -10.25
N LYS A 310 1.74 16.91 -9.03
CA LYS A 310 3.07 17.24 -8.54
C LYS A 310 3.93 15.98 -8.51
N LEU A 311 4.98 15.99 -9.32
CA LEU A 311 5.90 14.85 -9.45
C LEU A 311 7.05 14.97 -8.44
N ALA A 312 7.53 13.83 -7.95
CA ALA A 312 8.80 13.77 -7.24
C ALA A 312 9.95 14.16 -8.19
N HIS A 313 11.04 14.67 -7.64
CA HIS A 313 12.19 15.16 -8.41
C HIS A 313 12.88 14.10 -9.30
N TYR A 314 12.61 12.83 -9.06
CA TYR A 314 13.15 11.71 -9.83
C TYR A 314 12.19 11.19 -10.91
N ALA A 315 10.97 11.71 -11.00
CA ALA A 315 9.96 11.18 -11.90
C ALA A 315 9.50 12.23 -12.92
N ASN A 316 9.24 11.78 -14.16
CA ASN A 316 8.59 12.59 -15.19
C ASN A 316 7.11 12.20 -15.41
N ALA A 317 6.66 11.09 -14.81
CA ALA A 317 5.25 10.71 -14.71
C ALA A 317 5.03 9.84 -13.47
N ALA A 318 3.89 10.02 -12.81
CA ALA A 318 3.47 9.22 -11.66
C ALA A 318 1.95 9.08 -11.62
N SER A 319 1.46 7.88 -11.34
CA SER A 319 0.06 7.60 -11.08
C SER A 319 -0.07 6.48 -10.05
N ASP A 320 -1.10 6.58 -9.23
CA ASP A 320 -1.49 5.51 -8.32
C ASP A 320 -2.70 4.76 -8.86
N ILE A 321 -2.75 3.47 -8.59
CA ILE A 321 -3.99 2.72 -8.56
C ILE A 321 -4.52 2.82 -7.15
N GLU A 322 -5.69 3.45 -7.00
CA GLU A 322 -6.41 3.55 -5.74
C GLU A 322 -7.54 2.54 -5.69
N PHE A 323 -7.82 2.06 -4.47
CA PHE A 323 -8.95 1.20 -4.16
C PHE A 323 -9.86 1.84 -3.12
N GLN A 324 -11.17 1.59 -3.25
CA GLN A 324 -12.19 2.06 -2.32
C GLN A 324 -12.25 1.19 -1.06
N PHE A 325 -11.46 1.55 -0.06
CA PHE A 325 -11.52 0.98 1.29
C PHE A 325 -12.74 1.51 2.08
N PRO A 326 -13.09 0.92 3.24
CA PRO A 326 -14.10 1.48 4.14
C PRO A 326 -13.79 2.91 4.62
N PHE A 327 -12.56 3.37 4.54
CA PHE A 327 -12.12 4.72 4.89
C PHE A 327 -11.81 5.60 3.66
N GLY A 328 -12.38 5.27 2.50
CA GLY A 328 -12.26 6.01 1.25
C GLY A 328 -11.23 5.45 0.26
N PHE A 329 -11.09 6.13 -0.87
CA PHE A 329 -10.08 5.78 -1.87
C PHE A 329 -8.68 6.01 -1.32
N LYS A 330 -7.83 4.99 -1.44
CA LYS A 330 -6.42 5.06 -1.04
C LYS A 330 -5.56 4.25 -2.01
N GLU A 331 -4.34 4.71 -2.17
CA GLU A 331 -3.29 4.07 -2.97
C GLU A 331 -3.04 2.62 -2.53
N VAL A 332 -3.00 1.73 -3.50
CA VAL A 332 -2.59 0.33 -3.33
C VAL A 332 -1.36 0.00 -4.15
N GLU A 333 -1.16 0.67 -5.28
CA GLU A 333 0.00 0.50 -6.16
C GLU A 333 0.40 1.82 -6.80
N GLY A 334 1.69 2.18 -6.72
CA GLY A 334 2.28 3.29 -7.45
C GLY A 334 2.91 2.84 -8.76
N ILE A 335 2.76 3.63 -9.82
CA ILE A 335 3.41 3.42 -11.12
C ILE A 335 4.11 4.71 -11.50
N HIS A 336 5.44 4.64 -11.61
CA HIS A 336 6.27 5.82 -11.78
C HIS A 336 7.24 5.68 -12.94
N SER A 337 7.41 6.71 -13.74
CA SER A 337 8.54 6.85 -14.66
C SER A 337 9.64 7.64 -13.94
N ARG A 338 10.71 6.91 -13.52
CA ARG A 338 11.77 7.43 -12.63
C ARG A 338 12.96 7.99 -13.37
N THR A 339 12.93 7.97 -14.71
CA THR A 339 14.08 8.34 -15.56
C THR A 339 15.32 7.50 -15.23
N ASP A 340 16.53 8.06 -15.32
CA ASP A 340 17.80 7.43 -14.95
C ASP A 340 18.29 7.79 -13.55
N PHE A 341 17.43 8.48 -12.75
CA PHE A 341 17.82 9.09 -11.48
C PHE A 341 18.58 8.14 -10.55
N ASP A 342 17.99 6.97 -10.27
CA ASP A 342 18.57 6.01 -9.32
C ASP A 342 19.89 5.42 -9.83
N LEU A 343 19.92 4.95 -11.10
CA LEU A 343 21.12 4.36 -11.67
C LEU A 343 22.25 5.40 -11.82
N SER A 344 21.92 6.62 -12.23
CA SER A 344 22.90 7.72 -12.34
C SER A 344 23.48 8.11 -10.98
N ASN A 345 22.66 8.17 -9.94
CA ASN A 345 23.12 8.42 -8.58
C ASN A 345 24.02 7.29 -8.06
N HIS A 346 23.60 6.03 -8.20
CA HIS A 346 24.44 4.90 -7.82
C HIS A 346 25.74 4.86 -8.61
N GLN A 347 25.73 5.20 -9.90
CA GLN A 347 26.93 5.33 -10.72
C GLN A 347 27.87 6.40 -10.15
N LYS A 348 27.34 7.59 -9.82
CA LYS A 348 28.09 8.72 -9.25
C LYS A 348 28.73 8.35 -7.91
N TYR A 349 27.96 7.77 -6.99
CA TYR A 349 28.46 7.47 -5.65
C TYR A 349 29.34 6.23 -5.56
N SER A 350 29.17 5.26 -6.45
CA SER A 350 29.99 4.04 -6.49
C SER A 350 31.21 4.13 -7.37
N GLY A 351 31.24 5.07 -8.32
CA GLY A 351 32.24 5.14 -9.38
C GLY A 351 32.14 4.01 -10.43
N LYS A 352 31.07 3.18 -10.37
CA LYS A 352 30.84 2.08 -11.30
C LYS A 352 29.89 2.52 -12.41
N LYS A 353 30.19 2.16 -13.66
CA LYS A 353 29.32 2.44 -14.81
C LYS A 353 28.11 1.50 -14.79
N LEU A 354 26.91 2.04 -14.56
CA LEU A 354 25.64 1.32 -14.60
C LEU A 354 24.96 1.53 -15.98
N GLN A 355 25.68 1.24 -17.04
CA GLN A 355 25.24 1.45 -18.42
C GLN A 355 24.90 0.11 -19.09
N TYR A 356 23.91 0.15 -19.97
CA TYR A 356 23.65 -0.91 -20.93
C TYR A 356 24.36 -0.61 -22.23
N PHE A 357 25.06 -1.61 -22.77
CA PHE A 357 25.57 -1.56 -24.14
C PHE A 357 24.56 -2.23 -25.06
N ASP A 358 24.05 -1.47 -26.01
CA ASP A 358 23.11 -1.95 -27.01
C ASP A 358 23.90 -2.40 -28.26
N PRO A 359 23.96 -3.71 -28.53
CA PRO A 359 24.73 -4.21 -29.68
C PRO A 359 24.07 -3.90 -31.03
N GLU A 360 22.78 -3.57 -31.04
CA GLU A 360 22.04 -3.27 -32.28
C GLU A 360 22.36 -1.87 -32.78
N THR A 361 22.51 -0.91 -31.86
CA THR A 361 22.85 0.49 -32.19
C THR A 361 24.32 0.84 -31.95
N ASN A 362 25.08 -0.06 -31.31
CA ASN A 362 26.46 0.14 -30.88
C ASN A 362 26.62 1.35 -29.93
N GLU A 363 25.61 1.61 -29.09
CA GLU A 363 25.57 2.71 -28.14
C GLU A 363 25.57 2.22 -26.71
N SER A 364 26.11 3.03 -25.80
CA SER A 364 25.98 2.79 -24.35
C SER A 364 25.19 3.90 -23.71
N TYR A 365 24.21 3.54 -22.89
CA TYR A 365 23.38 4.51 -22.16
C TYR A 365 23.02 3.99 -20.76
N VAL A 366 22.67 4.90 -19.84
CA VAL A 366 22.03 4.55 -18.58
C VAL A 366 20.54 4.34 -18.86
N PRO A 367 19.96 3.16 -18.60
CA PRO A 367 18.55 2.93 -18.85
C PRO A 367 17.65 3.86 -18.01
N TYR A 368 16.53 4.23 -18.59
CA TYR A 368 15.42 4.81 -17.82
C TYR A 368 14.61 3.71 -17.16
N VAL A 369 13.90 4.05 -16.09
CA VAL A 369 13.20 3.08 -15.25
C VAL A 369 11.73 3.40 -15.17
N VAL A 370 10.89 2.39 -15.38
CA VAL A 370 9.46 2.42 -15.05
C VAL A 370 9.23 1.48 -13.87
N GLU A 371 8.77 2.03 -12.78
CA GLU A 371 8.50 1.33 -11.52
C GLU A 371 7.04 0.92 -11.43
N THR A 372 6.79 -0.28 -10.88
CA THR A 372 5.50 -0.63 -10.28
C THR A 372 5.75 -1.12 -8.86
N SER A 373 5.13 -0.48 -7.88
CA SER A 373 5.32 -0.79 -6.46
C SER A 373 3.98 -0.95 -5.77
N ILE A 374 3.71 -2.15 -5.25
CA ILE A 374 2.45 -2.50 -4.59
C ILE A 374 2.72 -2.95 -3.15
N GLY A 375 1.92 -2.45 -2.21
CA GLY A 375 1.93 -2.92 -0.82
C GLY A 375 1.22 -4.27 -0.69
N LEU A 376 1.96 -5.32 -0.31
CA LEU A 376 1.35 -6.65 -0.08
C LEU A 376 0.30 -6.60 1.04
N ASP A 377 0.60 -5.90 2.12
CA ASP A 377 -0.31 -5.76 3.27
C ASP A 377 -1.54 -4.91 2.94
N ARG A 378 -1.39 -3.88 2.09
CA ARG A 378 -2.53 -3.11 1.55
C ARG A 378 -3.40 -3.96 0.63
N THR A 379 -2.80 -4.80 -0.20
CA THR A 379 -3.52 -5.76 -1.06
C THR A 379 -4.25 -6.80 -0.21
N PHE A 380 -3.64 -7.28 0.85
CA PHE A 380 -4.30 -8.17 1.81
C PHE A 380 -5.55 -7.52 2.44
N LEU A 381 -5.43 -6.28 2.91
CA LEU A 381 -6.56 -5.53 3.45
C LEU A 381 -7.66 -5.28 2.40
N LEU A 382 -7.27 -4.99 1.17
CA LEU A 382 -8.16 -4.82 0.02
C LEU A 382 -8.97 -6.09 -0.23
N VAL A 383 -8.33 -7.26 -0.27
CA VAL A 383 -9.00 -8.55 -0.45
C VAL A 383 -10.03 -8.78 0.66
N LEU A 384 -9.64 -8.63 1.91
CA LEU A 384 -10.56 -8.84 3.05
C LEU A 384 -11.69 -7.82 3.08
N SER A 385 -11.40 -6.53 2.79
CA SER A 385 -12.43 -5.48 2.77
C SER A 385 -13.46 -5.73 1.68
N SER A 386 -13.05 -6.30 0.55
CA SER A 386 -13.95 -6.64 -0.56
C SER A 386 -14.72 -7.92 -0.33
N ALA A 387 -14.09 -8.89 0.34
CA ALA A 387 -14.66 -10.22 0.58
C ALA A 387 -15.66 -10.26 1.74
N TYR A 388 -15.58 -9.31 2.68
CA TYR A 388 -16.40 -9.31 3.89
C TYR A 388 -17.88 -9.08 3.56
N ASN A 389 -18.72 -10.04 3.89
CA ASN A 389 -20.16 -9.99 3.65
C ASN A 389 -20.95 -10.52 4.85
N GLU A 390 -21.95 -9.77 5.32
CA GLU A 390 -22.88 -10.21 6.33
C GLU A 390 -24.15 -10.72 5.67
N GLU A 391 -24.49 -11.99 5.88
CA GLU A 391 -25.69 -12.61 5.37
C GLU A 391 -26.72 -12.81 6.48
N LYS A 392 -27.99 -12.50 6.16
CA LYS A 392 -29.13 -12.72 7.05
C LYS A 392 -30.01 -13.80 6.43
N LEU A 393 -30.12 -14.92 7.12
CA LEU A 393 -30.96 -16.05 6.71
C LEU A 393 -32.19 -16.10 7.62
N THR A 394 -33.37 -15.88 7.07
CA THR A 394 -34.61 -16.09 7.80
C THR A 394 -34.96 -17.57 7.76
N LYS A 395 -35.03 -18.21 8.91
CA LYS A 395 -35.44 -19.61 9.05
C LYS A 395 -36.97 -19.75 8.92
N GLU A 396 -37.44 -20.97 8.70
CA GLU A 396 -38.88 -21.26 8.59
C GLU A 396 -39.69 -20.86 9.81
N ASP A 397 -39.07 -20.82 10.99
CA ASP A 397 -39.69 -20.38 12.25
C ASP A 397 -39.69 -18.84 12.42
N GLY A 398 -39.25 -18.07 11.40
CA GLY A 398 -39.21 -16.61 11.42
C GLY A 398 -37.97 -16.05 12.15
N THR A 399 -37.11 -16.88 12.76
CA THR A 399 -35.87 -16.40 13.38
C THR A 399 -34.85 -15.99 12.32
N VAL A 400 -34.16 -14.86 12.54
CA VAL A 400 -33.10 -14.38 11.67
C VAL A 400 -31.78 -14.90 12.18
N ASP A 401 -31.07 -15.62 11.32
CA ASP A 401 -29.73 -16.11 11.57
C ASP A 401 -28.73 -15.23 10.79
N GLU A 402 -27.82 -14.57 11.52
CA GLU A 402 -26.79 -13.70 10.94
C GLU A 402 -25.46 -14.45 10.89
N ARG A 403 -24.76 -14.37 9.76
CA ARG A 403 -23.44 -14.97 9.60
C ARG A 403 -22.52 -14.08 8.76
N VAL A 404 -21.24 -14.15 9.01
CA VAL A 404 -20.20 -13.56 8.14
C VAL A 404 -19.74 -14.60 7.14
N VAL A 405 -19.68 -14.20 5.88
CA VAL A 405 -19.14 -14.99 4.78
C VAL A 405 -18.06 -14.17 4.10
N LEU A 406 -16.82 -14.66 4.10
CA LEU A 406 -15.75 -14.05 3.31
C LEU A 406 -15.79 -14.61 1.87
N LYS A 407 -16.16 -13.78 0.90
CA LYS A 407 -16.17 -14.16 -0.52
C LYS A 407 -14.78 -13.95 -1.15
N ILE A 408 -13.78 -14.68 -0.63
CA ILE A 408 -12.41 -14.60 -1.13
C ILE A 408 -12.32 -15.36 -2.46
N PRO A 409 -11.72 -14.76 -3.51
CA PRO A 409 -11.48 -15.47 -4.77
C PRO A 409 -10.69 -16.77 -4.55
N ALA A 410 -11.09 -17.85 -5.22
CA ALA A 410 -10.53 -19.18 -4.99
C ALA A 410 -8.99 -19.24 -5.14
N ALA A 411 -8.43 -18.44 -6.06
CA ALA A 411 -6.98 -18.34 -6.23
C ALA A 411 -6.27 -17.81 -4.97
N LEU A 412 -6.94 -16.97 -4.17
CA LEU A 412 -6.36 -16.30 -3.00
C LEU A 412 -6.76 -16.94 -1.67
N ALA A 413 -7.86 -17.72 -1.63
CA ALA A 413 -8.40 -18.29 -0.40
C ALA A 413 -7.34 -19.08 0.42
N PRO A 414 -7.28 -18.91 1.76
CA PRO A 414 -6.34 -19.62 2.62
C PRO A 414 -6.48 -21.14 2.55
N VAL A 415 -7.71 -21.60 2.63
CA VAL A 415 -8.12 -22.98 2.46
C VAL A 415 -8.90 -23.09 1.16
N LYS A 416 -8.51 -24.00 0.26
CA LYS A 416 -9.15 -24.17 -1.04
C LYS A 416 -10.38 -25.06 -0.97
N LEU A 417 -10.28 -26.13 -0.19
CA LEU A 417 -11.29 -27.17 -0.05
C LEU A 417 -11.49 -27.57 1.41
N ALA A 418 -12.75 -27.70 1.79
CA ALA A 418 -13.13 -28.27 3.07
C ALA A 418 -13.95 -29.54 2.87
N ILE A 419 -13.49 -30.67 3.44
CA ILE A 419 -14.05 -31.97 3.21
C ILE A 419 -14.74 -32.45 4.49
N PHE A 420 -16.06 -32.62 4.43
CA PHE A 420 -16.91 -32.93 5.58
C PHE A 420 -17.67 -34.24 5.37
N PRO A 421 -17.40 -35.31 6.13
CA PRO A 421 -18.32 -36.44 6.14
C PRO A 421 -19.66 -35.99 6.75
N LEU A 422 -20.77 -36.32 6.11
CA LEU A 422 -22.10 -35.88 6.59
C LEU A 422 -22.36 -36.45 8.00
N VAL A 423 -22.02 -37.71 8.23
CA VAL A 423 -22.10 -38.40 9.51
C VAL A 423 -20.85 -39.25 9.76
N LYS A 424 -20.60 -39.62 11.03
CA LYS A 424 -19.41 -40.40 11.44
C LYS A 424 -19.66 -41.92 11.36
N LYS A 425 -20.26 -42.42 10.28
CA LYS A 425 -20.58 -43.83 10.07
C LYS A 425 -20.66 -44.14 8.57
N ASP A 426 -20.89 -45.37 8.26
CA ASP A 426 -21.15 -45.86 6.89
C ASP A 426 -19.96 -45.63 5.91
N GLY A 427 -18.72 -45.61 6.44
CA GLY A 427 -17.50 -45.41 5.63
C GLY A 427 -17.29 -43.97 5.13
N LEU A 428 -18.13 -42.99 5.53
CA LEU A 428 -18.03 -41.61 5.07
C LEU A 428 -16.78 -40.89 5.58
N PRO A 429 -16.32 -41.06 6.87
CA PRO A 429 -15.07 -40.47 7.32
C PRO A 429 -13.85 -40.97 6.52
N GLU A 430 -13.79 -42.26 6.26
CA GLU A 430 -12.71 -42.89 5.50
C GLU A 430 -12.69 -42.41 4.05
N MET A 431 -13.85 -42.29 3.41
CA MET A 431 -13.98 -41.74 2.07
C MET A 431 -13.54 -40.26 2.02
N ALA A 432 -13.98 -39.43 2.96
CA ALA A 432 -13.60 -38.04 3.06
C ALA A 432 -12.10 -37.84 3.24
N ARG A 433 -11.46 -38.66 4.06
CA ARG A 433 -10.00 -38.67 4.25
C ARG A 433 -9.26 -39.10 2.99
N LYS A 434 -9.78 -40.09 2.26
CA LYS A 434 -9.19 -40.50 0.99
C LYS A 434 -9.22 -39.36 -0.01
N ILE A 435 -10.35 -38.62 -0.14
CA ILE A 435 -10.44 -37.45 -0.98
C ILE A 435 -9.41 -36.38 -0.58
N MET A 436 -9.26 -36.13 0.72
CA MET A 436 -8.24 -35.22 1.22
C MET A 436 -6.83 -35.68 0.87
N ASP A 437 -6.53 -36.98 1.02
CA ASP A 437 -5.20 -37.51 0.71
C ASP A 437 -4.87 -37.41 -0.78
N ASP A 438 -5.86 -37.56 -1.66
CA ASP A 438 -5.70 -37.43 -3.10
C ASP A 438 -5.46 -35.95 -3.53
N LEU A 439 -6.00 -34.97 -2.81
CA LEU A 439 -6.00 -33.55 -3.22
C LEU A 439 -4.97 -32.68 -2.47
N LYS A 440 -4.48 -33.10 -1.29
CA LYS A 440 -3.66 -32.26 -0.40
C LYS A 440 -2.31 -31.82 -0.99
N PHE A 441 -1.80 -32.51 -2.03
CA PHE A 441 -0.55 -32.15 -2.70
C PHE A 441 -0.71 -30.97 -3.65
N ASP A 442 -1.93 -30.81 -4.21
CA ASP A 442 -2.24 -29.76 -5.18
C ASP A 442 -2.95 -28.56 -4.53
N PHE A 443 -3.71 -28.81 -3.47
CA PHE A 443 -4.58 -27.81 -2.84
C PHE A 443 -4.42 -27.79 -1.31
N ALA A 444 -4.57 -26.60 -0.72
CA ALA A 444 -4.71 -26.46 0.72
C ALA A 444 -6.09 -26.99 1.16
N CYS A 445 -6.14 -28.19 1.70
CA CYS A 445 -7.35 -28.88 2.11
C CYS A 445 -7.48 -28.93 3.63
N GLN A 446 -8.72 -28.85 4.13
CA GLN A 446 -9.04 -29.13 5.53
C GLN A 446 -10.10 -30.20 5.65
N TYR A 447 -9.95 -31.08 6.62
CA TYR A 447 -10.92 -32.09 7.00
C TYR A 447 -11.57 -31.74 8.33
N GLU A 448 -12.88 -31.81 8.40
CA GLU A 448 -13.59 -31.55 9.65
C GLU A 448 -14.79 -32.50 9.83
N GLU A 449 -14.89 -33.11 11.00
CA GLU A 449 -15.98 -34.01 11.36
C GLU A 449 -16.62 -33.70 12.74
N LYS A 450 -16.11 -32.63 13.41
CA LYS A 450 -16.61 -32.20 14.71
C LYS A 450 -17.82 -31.28 14.54
N ASP A 451 -18.78 -31.37 15.42
CA ASP A 451 -20.04 -30.63 15.41
C ASP A 451 -21.00 -30.98 14.24
N THR A 452 -22.11 -30.25 14.16
CA THR A 452 -23.07 -30.40 13.07
C THR A 452 -22.52 -29.87 11.76
N ILE A 453 -23.04 -30.40 10.65
CA ILE A 453 -22.60 -29.98 9.32
C ILE A 453 -22.76 -28.46 9.12
N GLY A 454 -23.84 -27.84 9.58
CA GLY A 454 -24.06 -26.40 9.48
C GLY A 454 -23.02 -25.56 10.23
N LYS A 455 -22.51 -26.02 11.39
CA LYS A 455 -21.44 -25.35 12.11
C LYS A 455 -20.10 -25.42 11.38
N ARG A 456 -19.84 -26.55 10.70
CA ARG A 456 -18.63 -26.71 9.87
C ARG A 456 -18.65 -25.73 8.69
N TYR A 457 -19.75 -25.66 7.97
CA TYR A 457 -19.93 -24.65 6.90
C TYR A 457 -19.69 -23.23 7.41
N ARG A 458 -20.29 -22.84 8.54
CA ARG A 458 -20.09 -21.49 9.09
C ARG A 458 -18.64 -21.15 9.37
N ARG A 459 -17.86 -22.11 9.90
CA ARG A 459 -16.44 -21.87 10.18
C ARG A 459 -15.65 -21.65 8.88
N HIS A 460 -15.98 -22.39 7.85
CA HIS A 460 -15.32 -22.27 6.54
C HIS A 460 -15.82 -21.05 5.72
N ASP A 461 -17.09 -20.70 5.83
CA ASP A 461 -17.63 -19.46 5.29
C ASP A 461 -16.91 -18.25 5.90
N ALA A 462 -16.66 -18.28 7.21
CA ALA A 462 -16.01 -17.18 7.93
C ALA A 462 -14.52 -16.99 7.55
N ILE A 463 -13.86 -18.01 7.01
CA ILE A 463 -12.46 -17.93 6.53
C ILE A 463 -12.34 -17.89 5.01
N GLY A 464 -13.46 -17.92 4.29
CA GLY A 464 -13.50 -17.74 2.84
C GLY A 464 -13.09 -18.97 2.04
N THR A 465 -13.38 -20.20 2.55
CA THR A 465 -13.14 -21.45 1.82
C THR A 465 -14.13 -21.58 0.68
N PRO A 466 -13.69 -21.65 -0.60
CA PRO A 466 -14.58 -21.61 -1.75
C PRO A 466 -15.24 -22.95 -2.10
N PHE A 467 -14.67 -24.10 -1.73
CA PHE A 467 -15.12 -25.43 -2.12
C PHE A 467 -15.22 -26.41 -0.94
#